data_5b9d4a5bebae1a056f055db184480f8e
#
_entry.id   5b9d4a5bebae1a056f055db184480f8e
#
_cell.length_a   1.000
_cell.length_b   1.000
_cell.length_c   1.000
_cell.angle_alpha   90.00
_cell.angle_beta   90.00
_cell.angle_gamma   90.00
#
_symmetry.space_group_name_H-M   'P 1'
#
loop_
_entity.id
_entity.type
_entity.pdbx_description
1 polymer ?
#
loop_
_entity_poly.entity_id
_entity_poly.type
_entity_poly.pdbx_seq_one_letter_code
_entity_poly.pdbx_strand_id
1 'polypeptide(L)'
;MEWFSTLSLALGSAWTSGINLYATVAVLGVIEKFGFAKLPGGLDVLNNWWIIGIAAGLYIIEFFADKIPYVDSVWDVIHTFIRVPAGAVVAYGATNHLDSSIYIPAVLLGGGLALASHGTKAAARIGANLSPEPVTNWALSFLEDGIAIVGVILAVFAPVVISVVLGIFIILFIWFAPKVFRAIRRLFAAIAGFFRGDSFAEVAKKAG
;
A
#
# COMPACT_ATOMS: atom_id res chain seq x y z
N MET A 1 3.64 -27.06 3.80
CA MET A 1 4.14 -25.94 2.95
C MET A 1 3.01 -25.04 2.44
N GLU A 2 1.80 -25.58 2.28
CA GLU A 2 0.64 -24.80 1.74
C GLU A 2 0.26 -23.57 2.58
N TRP A 3 0.19 -23.70 3.91
CA TRP A 3 -0.16 -22.57 4.79
C TRP A 3 0.85 -21.42 4.70
N PHE A 4 2.15 -21.71 4.54
CA PHE A 4 3.18 -20.68 4.38
C PHE A 4 2.99 -19.89 3.07
N SER A 5 2.76 -20.60 1.96
CA SER A 5 2.51 -19.98 0.65
C SER A 5 1.23 -19.14 0.69
N THR A 6 0.19 -19.63 1.34
CA THR A 6 -1.09 -18.93 1.53
C THR A 6 -0.89 -17.64 2.34
N LEU A 7 -0.18 -17.69 3.46
CA LEU A 7 0.11 -16.49 4.27
C LEU A 7 1.01 -15.50 3.52
N SER A 8 2.01 -15.99 2.79
CA SER A 8 2.88 -15.13 1.99
C SER A 8 2.10 -14.42 0.90
N LEU A 9 1.19 -15.12 0.22
CA LEU A 9 0.27 -14.53 -0.75
C LEU A 9 -0.65 -13.51 -0.09
N ALA A 10 -1.28 -13.86 1.02
CA ALA A 10 -2.22 -13.00 1.74
C ALA A 10 -1.56 -11.68 2.16
N LEU A 11 -0.42 -11.78 2.85
CA LEU A 11 0.28 -10.60 3.39
C LEU A 11 1.00 -9.81 2.29
N GLY A 12 1.57 -10.50 1.30
CA GLY A 12 2.20 -9.85 0.14
C GLY A 12 1.20 -9.07 -0.70
N SER A 13 0.05 -9.67 -1.00
CA SER A 13 -1.02 -9.00 -1.75
C SER A 13 -1.67 -7.86 -0.95
N ALA A 14 -1.81 -8.02 0.36
CA ALA A 14 -2.29 -6.95 1.22
C ALA A 14 -1.30 -5.76 1.25
N TRP A 15 0.00 -6.03 1.32
CA TRP A 15 1.04 -5.01 1.25
C TRP A 15 1.05 -4.27 -0.09
N THR A 16 0.97 -4.99 -1.22
CA THR A 16 0.92 -4.38 -2.55
C THR A 16 -0.36 -3.60 -2.77
N SER A 17 -1.51 -4.04 -2.20
CA SER A 17 -2.77 -3.31 -2.26
C SER A 17 -2.70 -1.93 -1.59
N GLY A 18 -1.85 -1.77 -0.58
CA GLY A 18 -1.58 -0.48 0.03
C GLY A 18 -0.78 0.46 -0.88
N ILE A 19 0.02 -0.08 -1.80
CA ILE A 19 0.79 0.70 -2.79
C ILE A 19 -0.11 1.04 -3.99
N ASN A 20 -0.68 0.02 -4.64
CA ASN A 20 -1.65 0.15 -5.72
C ASN A 20 -2.67 -0.99 -5.65
N LEU A 21 -3.85 -0.69 -5.11
CA LEU A 21 -4.93 -1.66 -4.93
C LEU A 21 -5.41 -2.24 -6.26
N TYR A 22 -5.61 -1.36 -7.22
CA TYR A 22 -6.23 -1.75 -8.49
C TYR A 22 -5.29 -2.60 -9.35
N ALA A 23 -4.00 -2.27 -9.37
CA ALA A 23 -2.99 -3.13 -9.98
C ALA A 23 -2.94 -4.50 -9.30
N THR A 24 -2.98 -4.54 -7.95
CA THR A 24 -2.99 -5.79 -7.18
C THR A 24 -4.16 -6.67 -7.56
N VAL A 25 -5.39 -6.14 -7.55
CA VAL A 25 -6.62 -6.88 -7.89
C VAL A 25 -6.62 -7.33 -9.35
N ALA A 26 -6.22 -6.44 -10.28
CA ALA A 26 -6.16 -6.77 -11.69
C ALA A 26 -5.17 -7.90 -11.99
N VAL A 27 -3.96 -7.83 -11.41
CA VAL A 27 -2.92 -8.85 -11.62
C VAL A 27 -3.33 -10.20 -11.02
N LEU A 28 -3.87 -10.23 -9.79
CA LEU A 28 -4.40 -11.46 -9.19
C LEU A 28 -5.53 -12.05 -10.04
N GLY A 29 -6.45 -11.20 -10.49
CA GLY A 29 -7.56 -11.64 -11.35
C GLY A 29 -7.08 -12.23 -12.68
N VAL A 30 -6.08 -11.60 -13.32
CA VAL A 30 -5.47 -12.11 -14.56
C VAL A 30 -4.77 -13.46 -14.31
N ILE A 31 -3.99 -13.58 -13.23
CA ILE A 31 -3.29 -14.82 -12.87
C ILE A 31 -4.28 -15.97 -12.71
N GLU A 32 -5.36 -15.78 -11.98
CA GLU A 32 -6.41 -16.78 -11.78
C GLU A 32 -7.16 -17.07 -13.08
N LYS A 33 -7.54 -16.03 -13.84
CA LYS A 33 -8.32 -16.13 -15.06
C LYS A 33 -7.65 -16.93 -16.15
N PHE A 34 -6.35 -16.73 -16.34
CA PHE A 34 -5.57 -17.43 -17.36
C PHE A 34 -4.96 -18.75 -16.85
N GLY A 35 -5.23 -19.12 -15.59
CA GLY A 35 -4.74 -20.35 -15.01
C GLY A 35 -3.24 -20.42 -14.78
N PHE A 36 -2.57 -19.26 -14.65
CA PHE A 36 -1.14 -19.21 -14.33
C PHE A 36 -0.85 -19.74 -12.93
N ALA A 37 -1.75 -19.51 -11.99
CA ALA A 37 -1.78 -20.11 -10.66
C ALA A 37 -3.22 -20.14 -10.16
N LYS A 38 -3.53 -21.15 -9.33
CA LYS A 38 -4.81 -21.22 -8.63
C LYS A 38 -4.68 -20.49 -7.28
N LEU A 39 -5.50 -19.46 -7.09
CA LEU A 39 -5.45 -18.68 -5.87
C LEU A 39 -6.22 -19.39 -4.75
N PRO A 40 -5.74 -19.35 -3.50
CA PRO A 40 -6.38 -20.02 -2.37
C PRO A 40 -7.64 -19.28 -1.88
N GLY A 41 -8.47 -20.00 -1.16
CA GLY A 41 -9.64 -19.48 -0.45
C GLY A 41 -10.68 -18.88 -1.38
N GLY A 42 -11.18 -17.71 -1.02
CA GLY A 42 -12.19 -16.96 -1.78
C GLY A 42 -11.61 -15.99 -2.80
N LEU A 43 -10.30 -16.02 -3.08
CA LEU A 43 -9.70 -15.16 -4.11
C LEU A 43 -10.06 -15.59 -5.54
N ASP A 44 -10.62 -16.79 -5.72
CA ASP A 44 -11.17 -17.26 -6.99
C ASP A 44 -12.26 -16.33 -7.56
N VAL A 45 -12.94 -15.55 -6.70
CA VAL A 45 -13.89 -14.50 -7.12
C VAL A 45 -13.26 -13.46 -8.06
N LEU A 46 -11.96 -13.25 -7.95
CA LEU A 46 -11.22 -12.32 -8.81
C LEU A 46 -11.14 -12.81 -10.26
N ASN A 47 -11.43 -14.09 -10.55
CA ASN A 47 -11.57 -14.66 -11.89
C ASN A 47 -12.81 -14.15 -12.65
N ASN A 48 -13.24 -12.95 -12.42
CA ASN A 48 -14.40 -12.35 -13.06
C ASN A 48 -13.96 -11.19 -13.96
N TRP A 49 -14.35 -11.23 -15.24
CA TRP A 49 -13.99 -10.19 -16.20
C TRP A 49 -14.46 -8.78 -15.79
N TRP A 50 -15.57 -8.67 -15.08
CA TRP A 50 -16.02 -7.37 -14.58
C TRP A 50 -15.10 -6.84 -13.49
N ILE A 51 -14.66 -7.71 -12.57
CA ILE A 51 -13.73 -7.32 -11.52
C ILE A 51 -12.38 -6.91 -12.12
N ILE A 52 -11.84 -7.72 -13.03
CA ILE A 52 -10.59 -7.44 -13.74
C ILE A 52 -10.72 -6.13 -14.53
N GLY A 53 -11.80 -5.96 -15.29
CA GLY A 53 -12.04 -4.78 -16.12
C GLY A 53 -12.18 -3.49 -15.31
N ILE A 54 -12.96 -3.53 -14.21
CA ILE A 54 -13.10 -2.39 -13.30
C ILE A 54 -11.76 -2.07 -12.64
N ALA A 55 -11.04 -3.08 -12.13
CA ALA A 55 -9.74 -2.87 -11.51
C ALA A 55 -8.72 -2.30 -12.51
N ALA A 56 -8.66 -2.82 -13.73
CA ALA A 56 -7.79 -2.29 -14.77
C ALA A 56 -8.16 -0.84 -15.16
N GLY A 57 -9.44 -0.52 -15.27
CA GLY A 57 -9.92 0.83 -15.55
C GLY A 57 -9.54 1.81 -14.42
N LEU A 58 -9.75 1.43 -13.17
CA LEU A 58 -9.38 2.24 -12.00
C LEU A 58 -7.85 2.36 -11.86
N TYR A 59 -7.10 1.32 -12.22
CA TYR A 59 -5.64 1.40 -12.31
C TYR A 59 -5.19 2.45 -13.31
N ILE A 60 -5.81 2.52 -14.49
CA ILE A 60 -5.48 3.53 -15.50
C ILE A 60 -5.77 4.95 -14.95
N ILE A 61 -6.89 5.14 -14.26
CA ILE A 61 -7.24 6.43 -13.64
C ILE A 61 -6.19 6.79 -12.58
N GLU A 62 -5.85 5.87 -11.69
CA GLU A 62 -4.82 6.08 -10.66
C GLU A 62 -3.47 6.38 -11.29
N PHE A 63 -3.08 5.63 -12.34
CA PHE A 63 -1.83 5.84 -13.05
C PHE A 63 -1.66 7.27 -13.56
N PHE A 64 -2.72 7.89 -14.07
CA PHE A 64 -2.68 9.30 -14.50
C PHE A 64 -2.78 10.26 -13.32
N ALA A 65 -3.64 10.00 -12.33
CA ALA A 65 -3.79 10.82 -11.13
C ALA A 65 -2.47 10.96 -10.38
N ASP A 66 -1.73 9.88 -10.25
CA ASP A 66 -0.43 9.82 -9.58
C ASP A 66 0.68 10.66 -10.28
N LYS A 67 0.47 11.10 -11.51
CA LYS A 67 1.42 11.93 -12.26
C LYS A 67 1.15 13.43 -12.16
N ILE A 68 0.02 13.81 -11.57
CA ILE A 68 -0.39 15.21 -11.44
C ILE A 68 -0.15 15.62 -9.98
N PRO A 69 0.84 16.51 -9.70
CA PRO A 69 1.09 16.99 -8.35
C PRO A 69 -0.17 17.53 -7.69
N TYR A 70 -0.32 17.30 -6.40
CA TYR A 70 -1.48 17.59 -5.55
C TYR A 70 -2.74 16.74 -5.83
N VAL A 71 -3.00 16.32 -7.08
CA VAL A 71 -4.08 15.36 -7.39
C VAL A 71 -3.74 14.01 -6.78
N ASP A 72 -2.49 13.59 -6.88
CA ASP A 72 -1.94 12.40 -6.21
C ASP A 72 -2.21 12.41 -4.70
N SER A 73 -1.94 13.53 -4.04
CA SER A 73 -2.12 13.65 -2.59
C SER A 73 -3.60 13.59 -2.18
N VAL A 74 -4.50 14.22 -2.95
CA VAL A 74 -5.96 14.13 -2.71
C VAL A 74 -6.45 12.70 -2.95
N TRP A 75 -5.96 12.07 -4.02
CA TRP A 75 -6.27 10.68 -4.36
C TRP A 75 -5.85 9.74 -3.24
N ASP A 76 -4.63 9.89 -2.74
CA ASP A 76 -4.11 9.08 -1.63
C ASP A 76 -4.89 9.25 -0.33
N VAL A 77 -5.34 10.47 0.01
CA VAL A 77 -6.19 10.70 1.19
C VAL A 77 -7.51 9.93 1.08
N ILE A 78 -8.18 9.99 -0.07
CA ILE A 78 -9.42 9.23 -0.30
C ILE A 78 -9.14 7.73 -0.22
N HIS A 79 -8.06 7.28 -0.85
CA HIS A 79 -7.70 5.86 -0.93
C HIS A 79 -7.21 5.27 0.38
N THR A 80 -6.81 6.07 1.38
CA THR A 80 -6.52 5.57 2.74
C THR A 80 -7.71 4.79 3.29
N PHE A 81 -8.93 5.31 3.11
CA PHE A 81 -10.16 4.66 3.58
C PHE A 81 -10.57 3.42 2.77
N ILE A 82 -10.02 3.25 1.58
CA ILE A 82 -10.31 2.12 0.68
C ILE A 82 -9.24 1.04 0.81
N ARG A 83 -7.96 1.40 0.75
CA ARG A 83 -6.83 0.46 0.70
C ARG A 83 -6.63 -0.33 1.99
N VAL A 84 -6.86 0.30 3.13
CA VAL A 84 -6.69 -0.38 4.43
C VAL A 84 -7.73 -1.50 4.60
N PRO A 85 -9.05 -1.26 4.44
CA PRO A 85 -10.03 -2.33 4.43
C PRO A 85 -9.80 -3.36 3.30
N ALA A 86 -9.39 -2.89 2.11
CA ALA A 86 -9.15 -3.78 0.98
C ALA A 86 -7.98 -4.74 1.25
N GLY A 87 -6.90 -4.29 1.88
CA GLY A 87 -5.80 -5.17 2.30
C GLY A 87 -6.24 -6.24 3.30
N ALA A 88 -7.12 -5.88 4.24
CA ALA A 88 -7.72 -6.85 5.15
C ALA A 88 -8.64 -7.84 4.41
N VAL A 89 -9.44 -7.37 3.44
CA VAL A 89 -10.33 -8.21 2.62
C VAL A 89 -9.53 -9.18 1.74
N VAL A 90 -8.44 -8.71 1.12
CA VAL A 90 -7.54 -9.58 0.32
C VAL A 90 -6.91 -10.66 1.20
N ALA A 91 -6.43 -10.30 2.38
CA ALA A 91 -5.88 -11.27 3.33
C ALA A 91 -6.94 -12.27 3.80
N TYR A 92 -8.16 -11.81 4.08
CA TYR A 92 -9.29 -12.69 4.39
C TYR A 92 -9.61 -13.62 3.22
N GLY A 93 -9.74 -13.09 2.01
CA GLY A 93 -10.01 -13.88 0.81
C GLY A 93 -9.00 -15.02 0.62
N ALA A 94 -7.72 -14.75 0.84
CA ALA A 94 -6.68 -15.77 0.74
C ALA A 94 -6.71 -16.83 1.87
N THR A 95 -7.18 -16.46 3.07
CA THR A 95 -6.99 -17.27 4.28
C THR A 95 -8.27 -17.81 4.90
N ASN A 96 -9.45 -17.44 4.39
CA ASN A 96 -10.77 -17.79 4.97
C ASN A 96 -11.05 -19.31 5.10
N HIS A 97 -10.32 -20.14 4.37
CA HIS A 97 -10.39 -21.60 4.45
C HIS A 97 -9.52 -22.20 5.56
N LEU A 98 -8.66 -21.37 6.20
CA LEU A 98 -7.81 -21.78 7.32
C LEU A 98 -8.54 -21.64 8.65
N ASP A 99 -7.96 -22.20 9.71
CA ASP A 99 -8.48 -22.04 11.06
C ASP A 99 -8.53 -20.58 11.49
N SER A 100 -9.49 -20.22 12.35
CA SER A 100 -9.70 -18.87 12.84
C SER A 100 -8.50 -18.30 13.59
N SER A 101 -7.72 -19.14 14.25
CA SER A 101 -6.46 -18.76 14.91
C SER A 101 -5.40 -18.28 13.92
N ILE A 102 -5.54 -18.56 12.64
CA ILE A 102 -4.62 -18.18 11.56
C ILE A 102 -5.20 -17.02 10.74
N TYR A 103 -6.46 -17.14 10.26
CA TYR A 103 -6.98 -16.12 9.36
C TYR A 103 -7.26 -14.79 10.07
N ILE A 104 -7.69 -14.79 11.35
CA ILE A 104 -7.94 -13.52 12.07
C ILE A 104 -6.66 -12.68 12.20
N PRO A 105 -5.52 -13.22 12.70
CA PRO A 105 -4.27 -12.49 12.66
C PRO A 105 -3.84 -12.06 11.24
N ALA A 106 -4.03 -12.91 10.23
CA ALA A 106 -3.69 -12.59 8.84
C ALA A 106 -4.48 -11.38 8.31
N VAL A 107 -5.77 -11.29 8.62
CA VAL A 107 -6.64 -10.15 8.25
C VAL A 107 -6.16 -8.86 8.92
N LEU A 108 -5.89 -8.91 10.23
CA LEU A 108 -5.41 -7.75 10.98
C LEU A 108 -4.05 -7.27 10.48
N LEU A 109 -3.12 -8.21 10.25
CA LEU A 109 -1.80 -7.91 9.69
C LEU A 109 -1.92 -7.41 8.24
N GLY A 110 -2.83 -7.96 7.44
CA GLY A 110 -3.09 -7.51 6.08
C GLY A 110 -3.53 -6.05 6.02
N GLY A 111 -4.52 -5.68 6.83
CA GLY A 111 -4.94 -4.28 6.97
C GLY A 111 -3.80 -3.37 7.48
N GLY A 112 -3.03 -3.85 8.46
CA GLY A 112 -1.86 -3.14 8.99
C GLY A 112 -0.75 -2.93 7.96
N LEU A 113 -0.44 -3.96 7.15
CA LEU A 113 0.54 -3.87 6.07
C LEU A 113 0.08 -2.93 4.95
N ALA A 114 -1.20 -2.99 4.57
CA ALA A 114 -1.78 -2.05 3.61
C ALA A 114 -1.70 -0.61 4.12
N LEU A 115 -2.00 -0.37 5.40
CA LEU A 115 -1.84 0.95 6.02
C LEU A 115 -0.37 1.41 6.01
N ALA A 116 0.56 0.53 6.38
CA ALA A 116 1.98 0.85 6.44
C ALA A 116 2.56 1.17 5.05
N SER A 117 2.25 0.35 4.03
CA SER A 117 2.71 0.57 2.66
C SER A 117 2.08 1.82 2.04
N HIS A 118 0.77 2.02 2.24
CA HIS A 118 0.08 3.23 1.79
C HIS A 118 0.62 4.49 2.47
N GLY A 119 0.82 4.46 3.79
CA GLY A 119 1.41 5.58 4.53
C GLY A 119 2.84 5.91 4.07
N THR A 120 3.63 4.88 3.71
CA THR A 120 4.96 5.08 3.12
C THR A 120 4.88 5.74 1.75
N LYS A 121 3.95 5.30 0.87
CA LYS A 121 3.65 5.94 -0.42
C LYS A 121 3.29 7.40 -0.22
N ALA A 122 2.28 7.68 0.60
CA ALA A 122 1.80 9.04 0.86
C ALA A 122 2.91 9.96 1.41
N ALA A 123 3.75 9.47 2.32
CA ALA A 123 4.88 10.23 2.84
C ALA A 123 5.93 10.54 1.76
N ALA A 124 6.23 9.58 0.88
CA ALA A 124 7.13 9.79 -0.25
C ALA A 124 6.58 10.83 -1.23
N ARG A 125 5.26 10.80 -1.50
CA ARG A 125 4.56 11.76 -2.36
C ARG A 125 4.57 13.18 -1.78
N ILE A 126 4.33 13.33 -0.48
CA ILE A 126 4.46 14.64 0.18
C ILE A 126 5.88 15.18 0.00
N GLY A 127 6.92 14.33 0.17
CA GLY A 127 8.31 14.71 -0.07
C GLY A 127 8.58 15.13 -1.52
N ALA A 128 8.05 14.38 -2.49
CA ALA A 128 8.20 14.69 -3.92
C ALA A 128 7.50 15.99 -4.32
N ASN A 129 6.31 16.25 -3.78
CA ASN A 129 5.54 17.46 -4.07
C ASN A 129 6.18 18.74 -3.49
N LEU A 130 7.14 18.61 -2.56
CA LEU A 130 7.97 19.73 -2.10
C LEU A 130 9.11 20.06 -3.10
N SER A 131 9.40 19.17 -4.04
CA SER A 131 10.36 19.41 -5.13
C SER A 131 9.65 20.14 -6.29
N PRO A 132 10.24 21.18 -6.88
CA PRO A 132 9.63 21.90 -7.99
C PRO A 132 9.62 21.13 -9.31
N GLU A 133 10.16 19.89 -9.33
CA GLU A 133 10.36 19.10 -10.54
C GLU A 133 9.28 18.02 -10.72
N PRO A 134 8.49 18.05 -11.82
CA PRO A 134 7.48 17.02 -12.10
C PRO A 134 8.09 15.63 -12.37
N VAL A 135 9.37 15.55 -12.73
CA VAL A 135 10.09 14.29 -13.04
C VAL A 135 10.12 13.34 -11.83
N THR A 136 10.27 13.88 -10.62
CA THR A 136 10.31 13.08 -9.39
C THR A 136 8.99 12.35 -9.16
N ASN A 137 7.85 13.00 -9.37
CA ASN A 137 6.52 12.38 -9.24
C ASN A 137 6.30 11.28 -10.27
N TRP A 138 6.76 11.48 -11.50
CA TRP A 138 6.69 10.45 -12.55
C TRP A 138 7.53 9.23 -12.21
N ALA A 139 8.77 9.46 -11.77
CA ALA A 139 9.68 8.38 -11.38
C ALA A 139 9.11 7.56 -10.21
N LEU A 140 8.57 8.23 -9.18
CA LEU A 140 7.92 7.56 -8.07
C LEU A 140 6.69 6.76 -8.52
N SER A 141 5.82 7.32 -9.37
CA SER A 141 4.66 6.63 -9.89
C SER A 141 5.03 5.31 -10.59
N PHE A 142 6.00 5.36 -11.51
CA PHE A 142 6.45 4.15 -12.18
C PHE A 142 7.08 3.12 -11.23
N LEU A 143 7.84 3.59 -10.22
CA LEU A 143 8.44 2.73 -9.22
C LEU A 143 7.37 2.04 -8.36
N GLU A 144 6.37 2.78 -7.90
CA GLU A 144 5.26 2.26 -7.11
C GLU A 144 4.45 1.22 -7.86
N ASP A 145 4.08 1.51 -9.11
CA ASP A 145 3.39 0.57 -9.99
C ASP A 145 4.22 -0.71 -10.22
N GLY A 146 5.52 -0.53 -10.50
CA GLY A 146 6.45 -1.65 -10.65
C GLY A 146 6.55 -2.50 -9.39
N ILE A 147 6.67 -1.89 -8.21
CA ILE A 147 6.72 -2.59 -6.93
C ILE A 147 5.40 -3.33 -6.67
N ALA A 148 4.24 -2.72 -6.94
CA ALA A 148 2.95 -3.34 -6.75
C ALA A 148 2.79 -4.58 -7.66
N ILE A 149 3.03 -4.44 -8.96
CA ILE A 149 2.87 -5.53 -9.93
C ILE A 149 3.87 -6.67 -9.64
N VAL A 150 5.16 -6.35 -9.51
CA VAL A 150 6.20 -7.36 -9.20
C VAL A 150 5.95 -7.99 -7.84
N GLY A 151 5.55 -7.21 -6.84
CA GLY A 151 5.23 -7.71 -5.51
C GLY A 151 4.10 -8.73 -5.50
N VAL A 152 3.02 -8.51 -6.28
CA VAL A 152 1.93 -9.49 -6.44
C VAL A 152 2.45 -10.76 -7.13
N ILE A 153 3.22 -10.62 -8.19
CA ILE A 153 3.81 -11.76 -8.89
C ILE A 153 4.69 -12.58 -7.94
N LEU A 154 5.53 -11.93 -7.15
CA LEU A 154 6.35 -12.59 -6.13
C LEU A 154 5.49 -13.23 -5.03
N ALA A 155 4.38 -12.61 -4.63
CA ALA A 155 3.48 -13.17 -3.63
C ALA A 155 2.85 -14.50 -4.09
N VAL A 156 2.56 -14.61 -5.40
CA VAL A 156 1.99 -15.83 -6.00
C VAL A 156 3.07 -16.88 -6.27
N PHE A 157 4.17 -16.50 -6.92
CA PHE A 157 5.13 -17.47 -7.49
C PHE A 157 6.40 -17.68 -6.67
N ALA A 158 6.72 -16.77 -5.75
CA ALA A 158 7.95 -16.81 -4.94
C ALA A 158 7.69 -16.45 -3.46
N PRO A 159 6.92 -17.30 -2.72
CA PRO A 159 6.49 -16.99 -1.36
C PRO A 159 7.63 -16.69 -0.38
N VAL A 160 8.77 -17.33 -0.53
CA VAL A 160 9.95 -17.05 0.29
C VAL A 160 10.50 -15.66 0.00
N VAL A 161 10.58 -15.28 -1.27
CA VAL A 161 11.12 -13.97 -1.69
C VAL A 161 10.24 -12.84 -1.16
N ILE A 162 8.93 -12.94 -1.35
CA ILE A 162 8.01 -11.90 -0.85
C ILE A 162 8.04 -11.80 0.68
N SER A 163 8.18 -12.92 1.40
CA SER A 163 8.30 -12.92 2.85
C SER A 163 9.56 -12.20 3.33
N VAL A 164 10.68 -12.37 2.62
CA VAL A 164 11.92 -11.63 2.89
C VAL A 164 11.73 -10.14 2.62
N VAL A 165 11.12 -9.78 1.49
CA VAL A 165 10.80 -8.39 1.14
C VAL A 165 9.94 -7.74 2.21
N LEU A 166 8.87 -8.43 2.66
CA LEU A 166 8.00 -7.96 3.74
C LEU A 166 8.78 -7.78 5.05
N GLY A 167 9.64 -8.73 5.40
CA GLY A 167 10.49 -8.62 6.59
C GLY A 167 11.40 -7.38 6.54
N ILE A 168 12.06 -7.16 5.41
CA ILE A 168 12.89 -5.95 5.20
C ILE A 168 12.03 -4.70 5.28
N PHE A 169 10.87 -4.68 4.61
CA PHE A 169 9.94 -3.55 4.64
C PHE A 169 9.51 -3.22 6.07
N ILE A 170 9.11 -4.22 6.86
CA ILE A 170 8.67 -4.03 8.26
C ILE A 170 9.80 -3.44 9.11
N ILE A 171 11.02 -3.95 8.99
CA ILE A 171 12.19 -3.44 9.71
C ILE A 171 12.45 -1.97 9.35
N LEU A 172 12.45 -1.66 8.05
CA LEU A 172 12.65 -0.30 7.58
C LEU A 172 11.49 0.62 8.02
N PHE A 173 10.25 0.13 7.95
CA PHE A 173 9.07 0.89 8.38
C PHE A 173 9.14 1.24 9.87
N ILE A 174 9.42 0.26 10.73
CA ILE A 174 9.56 0.49 12.19
C ILE A 174 10.68 1.50 12.48
N TRP A 175 11.77 1.46 11.72
CA TRP A 175 12.89 2.40 11.89
C TRP A 175 12.57 3.81 11.36
N PHE A 176 11.81 3.91 10.26
CA PHE A 176 11.51 5.18 9.57
C PHE A 176 10.24 5.87 10.08
N ALA A 177 9.18 5.12 10.39
CA ALA A 177 7.88 5.66 10.76
C ALA A 177 7.93 6.67 11.93
N PRO A 178 8.68 6.44 13.03
CA PRO A 178 8.78 7.44 14.09
C PRO A 178 9.46 8.75 13.65
N LYS A 179 10.36 8.69 12.67
CA LYS A 179 11.04 9.88 12.14
C LYS A 179 10.09 10.71 11.29
N VAL A 180 9.35 10.04 10.40
CA VAL A 180 8.31 10.67 9.55
C VAL A 180 7.22 11.28 10.42
N PHE A 181 6.71 10.55 11.41
CA PHE A 181 5.67 11.05 12.32
C PHE A 181 6.13 12.30 13.08
N ARG A 182 7.36 12.32 13.57
CA ARG A 182 7.94 13.51 14.21
C ARG A 182 8.07 14.69 13.25
N ALA A 183 8.48 14.45 12.01
CA ALA A 183 8.58 15.50 10.99
C ALA A 183 7.21 16.09 10.66
N ILE A 184 6.20 15.25 10.45
CA ILE A 184 4.81 15.68 10.20
C ILE A 184 4.27 16.47 11.40
N ARG A 185 4.44 15.97 12.62
CA ARG A 185 4.02 16.68 13.83
C ARG A 185 4.67 18.06 13.96
N ARG A 186 5.97 18.17 13.65
CA ARG A 186 6.68 19.45 13.62
C ARG A 186 6.12 20.41 12.58
N LEU A 187 5.82 19.92 11.39
CA LEU A 187 5.20 20.72 10.33
C LEU A 187 3.84 21.26 10.76
N PHE A 188 2.97 20.41 11.31
CA PHE A 188 1.67 20.86 11.82
C PHE A 188 1.80 21.86 12.98
N ALA A 189 2.76 21.65 13.89
CA ALA A 189 3.02 22.58 14.97
C ALA A 189 3.50 23.94 14.44
N ALA A 190 4.37 23.95 13.40
CA ALA A 190 4.83 25.17 12.76
C ALA A 190 3.68 25.94 12.08
N ILE A 191 2.82 25.23 11.34
CA ILE A 191 1.64 25.83 10.69
C ILE A 191 0.69 26.41 11.76
N ALA A 192 0.39 25.64 12.81
CA ALA A 192 -0.47 26.10 13.89
C ALA A 192 0.11 27.30 14.66
N GLY A 193 1.44 27.33 14.86
CA GLY A 193 2.15 28.45 15.46
C GLY A 193 2.07 29.71 14.61
N PHE A 194 2.24 29.56 13.28
CA PHE A 194 2.08 30.67 12.35
C PHE A 194 0.70 31.34 12.44
N PHE A 195 -0.38 30.54 12.50
CA PHE A 195 -1.74 31.06 12.65
C PHE A 195 -2.02 31.66 14.05
N ARG A 196 -1.23 31.32 15.09
CA ARG A 196 -1.34 31.90 16.43
C ARG A 196 -0.46 33.12 16.65
N GLY A 197 0.42 33.46 15.68
CA GLY A 197 1.41 34.53 15.85
C GLY A 197 2.59 34.18 16.73
N ASP A 198 2.82 32.87 17.00
CA ASP A 198 3.95 32.41 17.79
C ASP A 198 5.29 32.67 17.02
N SER A 199 6.34 33.06 17.72
CA SER A 199 7.66 33.19 17.09
C SER A 199 8.22 31.82 16.68
N PHE A 200 9.05 31.80 15.63
CA PHE A 200 9.68 30.56 15.15
C PHE A 200 10.44 29.80 16.25
N ALA A 201 11.04 30.53 17.20
CA ALA A 201 11.76 29.95 18.34
C ALA A 201 10.84 29.24 19.34
N GLU A 202 9.63 29.76 19.58
CA GLU A 202 8.62 29.12 20.44
C GLU A 202 8.02 27.86 19.81
N VAL A 203 7.77 27.91 18.50
CA VAL A 203 7.28 26.74 17.73
C VAL A 203 8.30 25.60 17.75
N ALA A 204 9.58 25.92 17.53
CA ALA A 204 10.66 24.94 17.57
C ALA A 204 10.81 24.29 18.95
N LYS A 205 10.64 25.06 20.03
CA LYS A 205 10.71 24.56 21.41
C LYS A 205 9.53 23.66 21.81
N LYS A 206 8.31 23.91 21.26
CA LYS A 206 7.12 23.10 21.50
C LYS A 206 7.08 21.81 20.67
N ALA A 207 7.89 21.71 19.61
CA ALA A 207 7.91 20.59 18.66
C ALA A 207 9.09 19.60 18.87
N GLY A 208 10.00 19.87 19.79
CA GLY A 208 11.11 18.98 20.18
C GLY A 208 10.74 18.12 21.35
#